data_9fc20aebe6492e143b72f27be6d6bd2c
#
_entry.id   9fc20aebe6492e143b72f27be6d6bd2c
#
_cell.length_a   1.000
_cell.length_b   1.000
_cell.length_c   1.000
_cell.angle_alpha   90.00
_cell.angle_beta   90.00
_cell.angle_gamma   90.00
#
_symmetry.space_group_name_H-M   'P 1'
#
loop_
_entity.id
_entity.type
_entity.pdbx_description
1 polymer ?
#
loop_
_entity_poly.entity_id
_entity_poly.type
_entity_poly.pdbx_seq_one_letter_code
_entity_poly.pdbx_strand_id
1 'polypeptide(L)'
;RFTVTSRFTEGGTALIKSKKASFIFKLCIAVIGTFVLCDSAGVFRMNFRVSFLYYFTNISNLLLVAYFWGALFQAYKHPETAQKPWMPTVKHTLMLGITVTGLVAYFLLDHGEVFVNGVFKFNNFILHDVIPICAVLDWLLFDEKPTMGFKEPLIWPLYPLTYFAYIIVLVLGFGVQIKEKSRWPYG
;
A
#
# COMPACT_ATOMS: atom_id res chain seq x y z
N ARG A 1 21.07 -11.55 37.10
CA ARG A 1 20.67 -11.79 35.68
C ARG A 1 19.27 -11.24 35.53
N PHE A 2 19.16 -10.03 34.99
CA PHE A 2 17.88 -9.46 34.60
C PHE A 2 17.50 -10.09 33.25
N THR A 3 16.53 -10.99 33.25
CA THR A 3 15.89 -11.48 32.03
C THR A 3 14.86 -10.41 31.62
N VAL A 4 15.24 -9.53 30.73
CA VAL A 4 14.29 -8.62 30.09
C VAL A 4 13.47 -9.47 29.10
N THR A 5 12.37 -10.03 29.56
CA THR A 5 11.34 -10.61 28.70
C THR A 5 10.59 -9.46 28.03
N SER A 6 11.11 -9.00 26.89
CA SER A 6 10.45 -8.03 26.01
C SER A 6 9.27 -8.71 25.27
N ARG A 7 8.20 -9.03 25.98
CA ARG A 7 6.91 -9.28 25.35
C ARG A 7 6.20 -7.93 25.25
N PHE A 8 6.36 -7.26 24.14
CA PHE A 8 5.45 -6.20 23.76
C PHE A 8 4.16 -6.86 23.29
N THR A 9 3.10 -6.62 24.06
CA THR A 9 1.68 -6.85 23.80
C THR A 9 1.25 -8.29 23.47
N GLU A 10 0.34 -8.81 24.25
CA GLU A 10 -0.51 -9.94 23.88
C GLU A 10 -1.23 -9.58 22.57
N GLY A 11 -1.26 -10.51 21.61
CA GLY A 11 -1.92 -10.29 20.33
C GLY A 11 -3.39 -9.90 20.54
N GLY A 12 -3.82 -8.81 19.89
CA GLY A 12 -5.19 -8.30 20.02
C GLY A 12 -6.14 -8.99 19.05
N THR A 13 -7.41 -9.12 19.46
CA THR A 13 -8.47 -9.63 18.57
C THR A 13 -8.93 -8.55 17.59
N ALA A 14 -9.46 -8.96 16.42
CA ALA A 14 -10.12 -8.06 15.50
C ALA A 14 -11.32 -7.34 16.15
N LEU A 15 -11.49 -6.06 15.85
CA LEU A 15 -12.65 -5.28 16.34
C LEU A 15 -13.96 -5.80 15.75
N ILE A 16 -13.97 -6.08 14.45
CA ILE A 16 -15.13 -6.68 13.76
C ILE A 16 -14.82 -8.15 13.50
N LYS A 17 -15.45 -9.04 14.25
CA LYS A 17 -15.22 -10.49 14.20
C LYS A 17 -15.85 -11.21 13.01
N SER A 18 -16.48 -10.49 12.07
CA SER A 18 -17.13 -11.05 10.90
C SER A 18 -16.11 -11.37 9.80
N LYS A 19 -15.77 -12.64 9.63
CA LYS A 19 -14.89 -13.13 8.55
C LYS A 19 -15.43 -12.78 7.17
N LYS A 20 -16.77 -12.85 6.99
CA LYS A 20 -17.42 -12.49 5.73
C LYS A 20 -17.28 -11.00 5.42
N ALA A 21 -17.45 -10.12 6.41
CA ALA A 21 -17.26 -8.68 6.23
C ALA A 21 -15.79 -8.36 5.90
N SER A 22 -14.83 -8.97 6.60
CA SER A 22 -13.41 -8.85 6.31
C SER A 22 -13.08 -9.27 4.86
N PHE A 23 -13.60 -10.41 4.40
CA PHE A 23 -13.39 -10.90 3.05
C PHE A 23 -13.96 -9.93 2.00
N ILE A 24 -15.21 -9.48 2.17
CA ILE A 24 -15.86 -8.54 1.25
C ILE A 24 -15.10 -7.22 1.20
N PHE A 25 -14.68 -6.69 2.35
CA PHE A 25 -13.95 -5.44 2.42
C PHE A 25 -12.61 -5.51 1.65
N LYS A 26 -11.83 -6.57 1.89
CA LYS A 26 -10.58 -6.84 1.17
C LYS A 26 -10.81 -7.02 -0.33
N LEU A 27 -11.91 -7.69 -0.72
CA LEU A 27 -12.28 -7.89 -2.12
C LEU A 27 -12.59 -6.56 -2.82
N CYS A 28 -13.35 -5.67 -2.16
CA CYS A 28 -13.63 -4.33 -2.71
C CYS A 28 -12.33 -3.55 -2.97
N ILE A 29 -11.40 -3.54 -2.01
CA ILE A 29 -10.11 -2.86 -2.18
C ILE A 29 -9.32 -3.47 -3.35
N ALA A 30 -9.25 -4.81 -3.42
CA ALA A 30 -8.50 -5.51 -4.46
C ALA A 30 -9.08 -5.25 -5.86
N VAL A 31 -10.41 -5.29 -6.03
CA VAL A 31 -11.07 -5.07 -7.32
C VAL A 31 -10.93 -3.61 -7.77
N ILE A 32 -11.29 -2.64 -6.90
CA ILE A 32 -11.21 -1.21 -7.23
C ILE A 32 -9.75 -0.84 -7.50
N GLY A 33 -8.82 -1.28 -6.66
CA GLY A 33 -7.40 -1.02 -6.83
C GLY A 33 -6.85 -1.58 -8.14
N THR A 34 -7.21 -2.83 -8.50
CA THR A 34 -6.81 -3.42 -9.78
C THR A 34 -7.32 -2.60 -10.96
N PHE A 35 -8.61 -2.23 -10.94
CA PHE A 35 -9.21 -1.42 -12.02
C PHE A 35 -8.46 -0.09 -12.22
N VAL A 36 -8.27 0.66 -11.13
CA VAL A 36 -7.63 1.99 -11.18
C VAL A 36 -6.15 1.89 -11.56
N LEU A 37 -5.43 0.86 -11.08
CA LEU A 37 -4.04 0.63 -11.47
C LEU A 37 -3.91 0.27 -12.95
N CYS A 38 -4.81 -0.57 -13.49
CA CYS A 38 -4.83 -0.91 -14.91
C CYS A 38 -5.12 0.33 -15.79
N ASP A 39 -6.06 1.19 -15.38
CA ASP A 39 -6.32 2.44 -16.11
C ASP A 39 -5.14 3.41 -16.03
N SER A 40 -4.55 3.59 -14.85
CA SER A 40 -3.38 4.45 -14.63
C SER A 40 -2.15 3.98 -15.39
N ALA A 41 -1.96 2.65 -15.49
CA ALA A 41 -0.89 2.05 -16.28
C ALA A 41 -1.13 2.12 -17.80
N GLY A 42 -2.34 2.49 -18.24
CA GLY A 42 -2.71 2.56 -19.65
C GLY A 42 -3.12 1.22 -20.27
N VAL A 43 -3.37 0.19 -19.47
CA VAL A 43 -3.73 -1.16 -19.92
C VAL A 43 -5.00 -1.13 -20.78
N PHE A 44 -6.05 -0.44 -20.31
CA PHE A 44 -7.33 -0.34 -21.06
C PHE A 44 -7.23 0.44 -22.37
N ARG A 45 -6.18 1.25 -22.53
CA ARG A 45 -5.89 2.00 -23.75
C ARG A 45 -4.90 1.29 -24.67
N MET A 46 -4.56 0.03 -24.35
CA MET A 46 -3.53 -0.77 -25.04
C MET A 46 -2.19 -0.02 -25.20
N ASN A 47 -1.90 0.89 -24.28
CA ASN A 47 -0.69 1.73 -24.28
C ASN A 47 -0.07 1.74 -22.88
N PHE A 48 0.67 0.69 -22.57
CA PHE A 48 1.32 0.56 -21.29
C PHE A 48 2.44 1.60 -21.10
N ARG A 49 2.35 2.35 -20.02
CA ARG A 49 3.31 3.39 -19.67
C ARG A 49 4.32 2.86 -18.64
N VAL A 50 5.55 2.62 -19.06
CA VAL A 50 6.64 2.19 -18.15
C VAL A 50 6.86 3.21 -17.03
N SER A 51 6.66 4.51 -17.31
CA SER A 51 6.73 5.57 -16.30
C SER A 51 5.78 5.38 -15.10
N PHE A 52 4.73 4.56 -15.25
CA PHE A 52 3.87 4.14 -14.15
C PHE A 52 4.68 3.56 -12.97
N LEU A 53 5.72 2.79 -13.26
CA LEU A 53 6.58 2.14 -12.26
C LEU A 53 7.62 3.08 -11.63
N TYR A 54 7.69 4.35 -12.06
CA TYR A 54 8.64 5.31 -11.49
C TYR A 54 8.08 6.04 -10.25
N TYR A 55 6.78 5.90 -9.98
CA TYR A 55 6.14 6.60 -8.87
C TYR A 55 5.90 5.68 -7.67
N PHE A 56 6.31 6.15 -6.49
CA PHE A 56 6.13 5.42 -5.22
C PHE A 56 4.68 5.04 -4.98
N THR A 57 3.75 5.95 -5.25
CA THR A 57 2.31 5.71 -5.14
C THR A 57 1.87 4.48 -5.92
N ASN A 58 2.28 4.41 -7.20
CA ASN A 58 1.85 3.32 -8.08
C ASN A 58 2.42 1.98 -7.63
N ILE A 59 3.71 1.95 -7.26
CA ILE A 59 4.35 0.74 -6.76
C ILE A 59 3.73 0.31 -5.42
N SER A 60 3.49 1.25 -4.50
CA SER A 60 2.88 0.95 -3.20
C SER A 60 1.47 0.39 -3.34
N ASN A 61 0.64 1.02 -4.18
CA ASN A 61 -0.70 0.53 -4.47
C ASN A 61 -0.67 -0.83 -5.18
N LEU A 62 0.24 -1.04 -6.15
CA LEU A 62 0.39 -2.31 -6.86
C LEU A 62 0.73 -3.45 -5.90
N LEU A 63 1.73 -3.26 -5.05
CA LEU A 63 2.14 -4.25 -4.06
C LEU A 63 1.05 -4.52 -3.03
N LEU A 64 0.34 -3.48 -2.57
CA LEU A 64 -0.75 -3.62 -1.63
C LEU A 64 -1.94 -4.38 -2.24
N VAL A 65 -2.33 -4.06 -3.47
CA VAL A 65 -3.41 -4.77 -4.18
C VAL A 65 -3.03 -6.23 -4.42
N ALA A 66 -1.79 -6.51 -4.83
CA ALA A 66 -1.29 -7.87 -4.96
C ALA A 66 -1.32 -8.63 -3.62
N TYR A 67 -0.95 -7.96 -2.52
CA TYR A 67 -1.09 -8.52 -1.17
C TYR A 67 -2.55 -8.86 -0.84
N PHE A 68 -3.51 -7.97 -1.13
CA PHE A 68 -4.93 -8.25 -0.87
C PHE A 68 -5.45 -9.44 -1.68
N TRP A 69 -5.04 -9.59 -2.94
CA TRP A 69 -5.37 -10.79 -3.72
C TRP A 69 -4.78 -12.07 -3.09
N GLY A 70 -3.53 -12.03 -2.63
CA GLY A 70 -2.92 -13.15 -1.91
C GLY A 70 -3.64 -13.48 -0.61
N ALA A 71 -4.02 -12.47 0.18
CA ALA A 71 -4.77 -12.65 1.41
C ALA A 71 -6.19 -13.22 1.18
N LEU A 72 -6.87 -12.78 0.11
CA LEU A 72 -8.16 -13.33 -0.32
C LEU A 72 -8.05 -14.79 -0.75
N PHE A 73 -7.02 -15.13 -1.52
CA PHE A 73 -6.76 -16.51 -1.94
C PHE A 73 -6.48 -17.41 -0.73
N GLN A 74 -5.70 -16.93 0.24
CA GLN A 74 -5.45 -17.63 1.49
C GLN A 74 -6.76 -17.83 2.28
N ALA A 75 -7.55 -16.78 2.43
CA ALA A 75 -8.83 -16.83 3.13
C ALA A 75 -9.88 -17.72 2.41
N TYR A 76 -9.82 -17.82 1.09
CA TYR A 76 -10.67 -18.73 0.31
C TYR A 76 -10.30 -20.20 0.58
N LYS A 77 -9.01 -20.51 0.62
CA LYS A 77 -8.53 -21.87 0.93
C LYS A 77 -8.68 -22.24 2.41
N HIS A 78 -8.50 -21.27 3.29
CA HIS A 78 -8.48 -21.42 4.74
C HIS A 78 -9.36 -20.36 5.41
N PRO A 79 -10.71 -20.53 5.39
CA PRO A 79 -11.66 -19.52 5.90
C PRO A 79 -11.45 -19.15 7.36
N GLU A 80 -10.83 -20.03 8.14
CA GLU A 80 -10.45 -19.77 9.54
C GLU A 80 -9.38 -18.68 9.68
N THR A 81 -8.63 -18.40 8.63
CA THR A 81 -7.53 -17.42 8.62
C THR A 81 -7.93 -16.06 8.08
N ALA A 82 -9.20 -15.84 7.70
CA ALA A 82 -9.65 -14.62 7.03
C ALA A 82 -9.39 -13.30 7.78
N GLN A 83 -9.22 -13.38 9.10
CA GLN A 83 -8.89 -12.24 9.97
C GLN A 83 -7.43 -12.24 10.46
N LYS A 84 -6.69 -13.29 10.15
CA LYS A 84 -5.25 -13.34 10.42
C LYS A 84 -4.51 -12.72 9.25
N PRO A 85 -3.65 -11.71 9.48
CA PRO A 85 -2.90 -11.12 8.38
C PRO A 85 -2.01 -12.20 7.73
N TRP A 86 -2.20 -12.38 6.42
CA TRP A 86 -1.32 -13.22 5.62
C TRP A 86 0.04 -12.53 5.53
N MET A 87 1.12 -13.18 5.96
CA MET A 87 2.46 -12.57 6.02
C MET A 87 2.46 -11.22 6.79
N PRO A 88 2.32 -11.22 8.13
CA PRO A 88 2.13 -9.99 8.93
C PRO A 88 3.17 -8.91 8.69
N THR A 89 4.46 -9.27 8.66
CA THR A 89 5.56 -8.32 8.42
C THR A 89 5.42 -7.60 7.07
N VAL A 90 5.04 -8.34 6.01
CA VAL A 90 4.79 -7.78 4.68
C VAL A 90 3.62 -6.80 4.74
N LYS A 91 2.51 -7.20 5.40
CA LYS A 91 1.36 -6.30 5.56
C LYS A 91 1.74 -4.99 6.22
N HIS A 92 2.44 -5.04 7.35
CA HIS A 92 2.84 -3.84 8.09
C HIS A 92 3.80 -2.95 7.28
N THR A 93 4.72 -3.57 6.53
CA THR A 93 5.63 -2.85 5.64
C THR A 93 4.86 -2.11 4.53
N LEU A 94 3.90 -2.78 3.89
CA LEU A 94 3.05 -2.17 2.85
C LEU A 94 2.11 -1.12 3.44
N MET A 95 1.59 -1.34 4.67
CA MET A 95 0.79 -0.36 5.40
C MET A 95 1.56 0.92 5.67
N LEU A 96 2.83 0.83 6.10
CA LEU A 96 3.67 2.02 6.24
C LEU A 96 3.84 2.72 4.89
N GLY A 97 4.17 1.99 3.83
CA GLY A 97 4.35 2.55 2.49
C GLY A 97 3.10 3.27 1.98
N ILE A 98 1.92 2.65 2.10
CA ILE A 98 0.68 3.25 1.61
C ILE A 98 0.23 4.44 2.48
N THR A 99 0.49 4.41 3.79
CA THR A 99 0.23 5.53 4.68
C THR A 99 1.12 6.72 4.33
N VAL A 100 2.41 6.48 4.09
CA VAL A 100 3.34 7.53 3.60
C VAL A 100 2.84 8.09 2.25
N THR A 101 2.37 7.23 1.33
CA THR A 101 1.78 7.68 0.06
C THR A 101 0.63 8.68 0.28
N GLY A 102 -0.34 8.34 1.12
CA GLY A 102 -1.49 9.20 1.41
C GLY A 102 -1.07 10.52 2.10
N LEU A 103 -0.19 10.44 3.11
CA LEU A 103 0.29 11.63 3.83
C LEU A 103 1.08 12.58 2.92
N VAL A 104 2.00 12.04 2.11
CA VAL A 104 2.79 12.84 1.17
C VAL A 104 1.90 13.47 0.11
N ALA A 105 0.94 12.73 -0.44
CA ALA A 105 -0.03 13.28 -1.40
C ALA A 105 -0.80 14.45 -0.77
N TYR A 106 -1.40 14.22 0.40
CA TYR A 106 -2.23 15.22 1.07
C TYR A 106 -1.46 16.47 1.48
N PHE A 107 -0.28 16.32 2.12
CA PHE A 107 0.45 17.46 2.68
C PHE A 107 1.43 18.14 1.72
N LEU A 108 1.97 17.42 0.73
CA LEU A 108 3.06 17.91 -0.09
C LEU A 108 2.73 18.03 -1.58
N LEU A 109 1.79 17.24 -2.11
CA LEU A 109 1.54 17.21 -3.55
C LEU A 109 0.21 17.89 -3.91
N ASP A 110 -0.89 17.36 -3.41
CA ASP A 110 -2.23 17.73 -3.87
C ASP A 110 -2.98 18.61 -2.86
N HIS A 111 -2.48 18.75 -1.61
CA HIS A 111 -3.13 19.46 -0.51
C HIS A 111 -4.61 19.09 -0.30
N GLY A 112 -4.96 17.84 -0.66
CA GLY A 112 -6.35 17.36 -0.63
C GLY A 112 -7.20 17.80 -1.82
N GLU A 113 -6.60 18.41 -2.85
CA GLU A 113 -7.34 18.83 -4.05
C GLU A 113 -7.66 17.61 -4.94
N VAL A 114 -8.92 17.21 -4.95
CA VAL A 114 -9.44 16.12 -5.80
C VAL A 114 -9.88 16.63 -7.19
N PHE A 115 -9.98 17.96 -7.36
CA PHE A 115 -10.31 18.62 -8.61
C PHE A 115 -9.12 19.44 -9.11
N VAL A 116 -8.73 19.24 -10.36
CA VAL A 116 -7.71 20.06 -11.04
C VAL A 116 -8.35 20.68 -12.27
N ASN A 117 -8.35 22.03 -12.31
CA ASN A 117 -9.03 22.81 -13.37
C ASN A 117 -10.51 22.41 -13.54
N GLY A 118 -11.22 22.16 -12.44
CA GLY A 118 -12.63 21.75 -12.45
C GLY A 118 -12.88 20.29 -12.86
N VAL A 119 -11.85 19.51 -13.13
CA VAL A 119 -11.97 18.10 -13.51
C VAL A 119 -11.61 17.20 -12.32
N PHE A 120 -12.54 16.32 -11.96
CA PHE A 120 -12.31 15.32 -10.89
C PHE A 120 -11.25 14.31 -11.32
N LYS A 121 -10.19 14.19 -10.54
CA LYS A 121 -9.09 13.25 -10.79
C LYS A 121 -9.35 11.92 -10.10
N PHE A 122 -10.26 11.12 -10.65
CA PHE A 122 -10.73 9.87 -10.05
C PHE A 122 -9.59 8.91 -9.65
N ASN A 123 -8.67 8.63 -10.56
CA ASN A 123 -7.56 7.71 -10.27
C ASN A 123 -6.66 8.24 -9.13
N ASN A 124 -6.38 9.54 -9.14
CA ASN A 124 -5.59 10.19 -8.11
C ASN A 124 -6.25 10.05 -6.75
N PHE A 125 -7.54 10.42 -6.67
CA PHE A 125 -8.35 10.28 -5.45
C PHE A 125 -8.37 8.82 -4.92
N ILE A 126 -8.56 7.84 -5.79
CA ILE A 126 -8.59 6.44 -5.34
C ILE A 126 -7.22 5.98 -4.83
N LEU A 127 -6.12 6.30 -5.55
CA LEU A 127 -4.79 5.81 -5.20
C LEU A 127 -4.14 6.55 -4.02
N HIS A 128 -4.49 7.83 -3.80
CA HIS A 128 -3.87 8.66 -2.77
C HIS A 128 -4.71 8.77 -1.50
N ASP A 129 -6.04 8.67 -1.59
CA ASP A 129 -6.93 8.87 -0.45
C ASP A 129 -7.68 7.58 -0.09
N VAL A 130 -8.47 7.01 -1.02
CA VAL A 130 -9.38 5.92 -0.71
C VAL A 130 -8.63 4.64 -0.33
N ILE A 131 -7.69 4.17 -1.16
CA ILE A 131 -6.95 2.93 -0.88
C ILE A 131 -6.11 3.04 0.40
N PRO A 132 -5.32 4.12 0.64
CA PRO A 132 -4.60 4.27 1.90
C PRO A 132 -5.52 4.23 3.12
N ILE A 133 -6.62 4.97 3.11
CA ILE A 133 -7.59 4.98 4.21
C ILE A 133 -8.21 3.60 4.40
N CYS A 134 -8.68 2.96 3.34
CA CYS A 134 -9.28 1.63 3.41
C CYS A 134 -8.29 0.56 3.90
N ALA A 135 -7.02 0.65 3.51
CA ALA A 135 -5.99 -0.27 4.00
C ALA A 135 -5.77 -0.15 5.51
N VAL A 136 -5.71 1.09 6.02
CA VAL A 136 -5.62 1.35 7.47
C VAL A 136 -6.87 0.84 8.19
N LEU A 137 -8.06 1.10 7.64
CA LEU A 137 -9.32 0.59 8.19
C LEU A 137 -9.40 -0.93 8.19
N ASP A 138 -8.93 -1.61 7.12
CA ASP A 138 -8.85 -3.07 7.09
C ASP A 138 -8.01 -3.60 8.24
N TRP A 139 -6.83 -3.04 8.43
CA TRP A 139 -5.95 -3.43 9.52
C TRP A 139 -6.56 -3.14 10.90
N LEU A 140 -7.17 -1.97 11.09
CA LEU A 140 -7.75 -1.59 12.40
C LEU A 140 -8.97 -2.45 12.76
N LEU A 141 -9.87 -2.64 11.81
CA LEU A 141 -11.19 -3.21 12.07
C LEU A 141 -11.22 -4.74 11.98
N PHE A 142 -10.54 -5.31 11.00
CA PHE A 142 -10.73 -6.72 10.63
C PHE A 142 -9.57 -7.63 10.97
N ASP A 143 -8.35 -7.11 11.16
CA ASP A 143 -7.22 -7.97 11.45
C ASP A 143 -7.06 -8.26 12.94
N GLU A 144 -6.76 -9.53 13.24
CA GLU A 144 -6.15 -9.89 14.50
C GLU A 144 -4.75 -9.28 14.58
N LYS A 145 -4.39 -8.73 15.74
CA LYS A 145 -3.07 -8.12 15.95
C LYS A 145 -2.08 -9.20 16.36
N PRO A 146 -1.14 -9.59 15.50
CA PRO A 146 -0.12 -10.56 15.88
C PRO A 146 0.81 -9.98 16.95
N THR A 147 1.39 -10.86 17.76
CA THR A 147 2.52 -10.47 18.61
C THR A 147 3.70 -10.10 17.71
N MET A 148 4.22 -8.90 17.86
CA MET A 148 5.34 -8.41 17.05
C MET A 148 6.64 -8.45 17.85
N GLY A 149 7.72 -8.89 17.20
CA GLY A 149 9.05 -8.77 17.73
C GLY A 149 9.57 -7.33 17.67
N PHE A 150 10.44 -6.94 18.60
CA PHE A 150 11.01 -5.59 18.64
C PHE A 150 11.75 -5.18 17.36
N LYS A 151 12.23 -6.14 16.58
CA LYS A 151 12.96 -5.90 15.32
C LYS A 151 12.04 -5.62 14.13
N GLU A 152 10.78 -6.02 14.17
CA GLU A 152 9.87 -5.88 13.04
C GLU A 152 9.64 -4.43 12.60
N PRO A 153 9.39 -3.47 13.52
CA PRO A 153 9.25 -2.06 13.11
C PRO A 153 10.48 -1.47 12.44
N LEU A 154 11.67 -2.05 12.66
CA LEU A 154 12.92 -1.61 12.01
C LEU A 154 13.02 -2.09 10.55
N ILE A 155 12.25 -3.11 10.17
CA ILE A 155 12.21 -3.64 8.80
C ILE A 155 11.31 -2.78 7.90
N TRP A 156 10.24 -2.20 8.44
CA TRP A 156 9.25 -1.49 7.64
C TRP A 156 9.80 -0.30 6.84
N PRO A 157 10.73 0.54 7.37
CA PRO A 157 11.34 1.62 6.59
C PRO A 157 12.20 1.14 5.44
N LEU A 158 12.62 -0.13 5.41
CA LEU A 158 13.43 -0.65 4.30
C LEU A 158 12.68 -0.56 2.96
N TYR A 159 11.35 -0.65 2.95
CA TYR A 159 10.58 -0.54 1.72
C TYR A 159 10.69 0.85 1.06
N PRO A 160 10.36 1.97 1.71
CA PRO A 160 10.58 3.28 1.11
C PRO A 160 12.06 3.57 0.82
N LEU A 161 13.00 3.06 1.62
CA LEU A 161 14.44 3.19 1.34
C LEU A 161 14.85 2.40 0.08
N THR A 162 14.30 1.19 -0.12
CA THR A 162 14.54 0.40 -1.33
C THR A 162 13.99 1.11 -2.57
N TYR A 163 12.81 1.71 -2.47
CA TYR A 163 12.27 2.53 -3.55
C TYR A 163 13.19 3.72 -3.85
N PHE A 164 13.68 4.41 -2.83
CA PHE A 164 14.59 5.53 -3.02
C PHE A 164 15.89 5.11 -3.74
N ALA A 165 16.48 3.98 -3.31
CA ALA A 165 17.63 3.39 -3.98
C ALA A 165 17.33 3.03 -5.45
N TYR A 166 16.16 2.43 -5.71
CA TYR A 166 15.69 2.11 -7.05
C TYR A 166 15.64 3.35 -7.96
N ILE A 167 15.06 4.46 -7.50
CA ILE A 167 14.99 5.70 -8.27
C ILE A 167 16.38 6.31 -8.50
N ILE A 168 17.27 6.27 -7.51
CA ILE A 168 18.65 6.73 -7.68
C ILE A 168 19.35 5.93 -8.79
N VAL A 169 19.22 4.61 -8.78
CA VAL A 169 19.83 3.75 -9.82
C VAL A 169 19.25 4.06 -11.20
N LEU A 170 17.93 4.25 -11.30
CA LEU A 170 17.29 4.61 -12.58
C LEU A 170 17.79 5.96 -13.12
N VAL A 171 17.84 6.97 -12.28
CA VAL A 171 18.16 8.35 -12.71
C VAL A 171 19.66 8.51 -12.94
N LEU A 172 20.50 8.06 -12.00
CA LEU A 172 21.94 8.26 -12.07
C LEU A 172 22.66 7.13 -12.80
N GLY A 173 22.21 5.89 -12.66
CA GLY A 173 22.82 4.72 -13.29
C GLY A 173 22.43 4.56 -14.75
N PHE A 174 21.13 4.67 -15.05
CA PHE A 174 20.60 4.47 -16.41
C PHE A 174 20.26 5.78 -17.13
N GLY A 175 20.41 6.94 -16.50
CA GLY A 175 20.12 8.23 -17.11
C GLY A 175 18.65 8.46 -17.46
N VAL A 176 17.73 7.73 -16.81
CA VAL A 176 16.28 7.85 -17.09
C VAL A 176 15.81 9.24 -16.69
N GLN A 177 15.12 9.90 -17.64
CA GLN A 177 14.41 11.14 -17.39
C GLN A 177 12.93 10.83 -17.15
N ILE A 178 12.45 11.05 -15.92
CA ILE A 178 11.09 10.63 -15.51
C ILE A 178 10.03 11.66 -15.94
N LYS A 179 10.37 12.96 -15.88
CA LYS A 179 9.52 14.07 -16.34
C LYS A 179 10.23 14.91 -17.39
N GLU A 180 9.49 15.62 -18.21
CA GLU A 180 10.07 16.51 -19.25
C GLU A 180 11.01 17.60 -18.70
N LYS A 181 10.68 18.12 -17.50
CA LYS A 181 11.43 19.21 -16.86
C LYS A 181 12.30 18.76 -15.67
N SER A 182 12.18 17.51 -15.23
CA SER A 182 12.92 16.99 -14.09
C SER A 182 13.34 15.55 -14.32
N ARG A 183 14.55 15.20 -13.89
CA ARG A 183 14.98 13.80 -13.84
C ARG A 183 14.30 13.00 -12.74
N TRP A 184 13.74 13.66 -11.73
CA TRP A 184 13.16 13.05 -10.55
C TRP A 184 11.64 12.96 -10.64
N PRO A 185 10.99 11.96 -10.01
CA PRO A 185 9.54 11.76 -10.10
C PRO A 185 8.73 12.89 -9.43
N TYR A 186 9.31 13.56 -8.44
CA TYR A 186 8.64 14.61 -7.64
C TYR A 186 9.36 15.97 -7.70
N GLY A 187 10.26 16.17 -8.67
CA GLY A 187 10.96 17.42 -8.88
C GLY A 187 10.25 18.36 -9.85
#